data_ccfd51a0dc8e4e60488ac67b4669eb12
#
_entry.id   ccfd51a0dc8e4e60488ac67b4669eb12
#
_cell.length_a   1.000
_cell.length_b   1.000
_cell.length_c   1.000
_cell.angle_alpha   90.00
_cell.angle_beta   90.00
_cell.angle_gamma   90.00
#
_symmetry.space_group_name_H-M   'P 1'
#
loop_
_entity.id
_entity.type
_entity.pdbx_description
1 polymer ?
#
loop_
_entity_poly.entity_id
_entity_poly.type
_entity_poly.pdbx_seq_one_letter_code
_entity_poly.pdbx_strand_id
1 'polypeptide(L)'
;MRSALFALLLLGACAGGAPSTEPEPTHYLSGTKWLRMDDLDANPHGATMEFADNRAAGYTGCNRWTADVTEQGEILRFGMVAVTEMACAPMQMATERNFLRVLERTRYAHFDQESLVLLDAQQSQIAQFNSTLPTPE
;
A
#
# COMPACT_ATOMS: atom_id res chain seq x y z
N MET A 1 18.83 60.64 -52.54
CA MET A 1 19.12 60.68 -51.11
C MET A 1 18.58 59.40 -50.50
N ARG A 2 19.47 58.61 -49.96
CA ARG A 2 19.25 57.19 -49.69
C ARG A 2 18.88 56.99 -48.24
N SER A 3 17.67 56.53 -47.98
CA SER A 3 17.28 56.08 -46.65
C SER A 3 17.42 54.55 -46.57
N ALA A 4 18.31 54.05 -45.71
CA ALA A 4 18.46 52.66 -45.43
C ALA A 4 17.59 52.32 -44.21
N LEU A 5 16.60 51.46 -44.42
CA LEU A 5 15.83 50.83 -43.32
C LEU A 5 16.59 49.61 -42.85
N PHE A 6 17.04 49.65 -41.59
CA PHE A 6 17.53 48.48 -40.88
C PHE A 6 16.35 47.76 -40.23
N ALA A 7 16.03 46.59 -40.74
CA ALA A 7 15.05 45.71 -40.12
C ALA A 7 15.76 44.89 -39.03
N LEU A 8 15.40 45.13 -37.79
CA LEU A 8 15.89 44.38 -36.63
C LEU A 8 15.04 43.11 -36.45
N LEU A 9 15.58 41.95 -36.79
CA LEU A 9 14.98 40.65 -36.54
C LEU A 9 15.21 40.26 -35.07
N LEU A 10 14.13 40.32 -34.28
CA LEU A 10 14.12 39.76 -32.92
C LEU A 10 13.87 38.25 -33.04
N LEU A 11 14.92 37.45 -32.82
CA LEU A 11 14.77 36.00 -32.57
C LEU A 11 14.26 35.82 -31.15
N GLY A 12 12.98 35.50 -31.00
CA GLY A 12 12.40 35.01 -29.76
C GLY A 12 12.86 33.58 -29.49
N ALA A 13 13.77 33.39 -28.54
CA ALA A 13 14.10 32.05 -28.01
C ALA A 13 12.96 31.59 -27.10
N CYS A 14 12.12 30.68 -27.60
CA CYS A 14 11.23 29.90 -26.73
C CYS A 14 12.07 28.92 -25.94
N ALA A 15 12.37 29.26 -24.69
CA ALA A 15 12.88 28.30 -23.70
C ALA A 15 11.75 27.33 -23.35
N GLY A 16 11.69 26.20 -24.05
CA GLY A 16 10.84 25.08 -23.67
C GLY A 16 11.35 24.49 -22.37
N GLY A 17 10.77 24.86 -21.24
CA GLY A 17 10.96 24.18 -19.98
C GLY A 17 10.48 22.73 -20.13
N ALA A 18 11.39 21.77 -20.09
CA ALA A 18 11.02 20.36 -19.97
C ALA A 18 10.26 20.19 -18.64
N PRO A 19 9.16 19.42 -18.62
CA PRO A 19 8.51 19.09 -17.35
C PRO A 19 9.51 18.34 -16.50
N SER A 20 9.85 18.91 -15.34
CA SER A 20 10.62 18.23 -14.32
C SER A 20 9.72 17.11 -13.78
N THR A 21 9.91 15.90 -14.25
CA THR A 21 9.34 14.71 -13.63
C THR A 21 10.16 14.47 -12.38
N GLU A 22 9.81 15.15 -11.28
CA GLU A 22 10.24 14.68 -9.96
C GLU A 22 9.66 13.27 -9.80
N PRO A 23 10.50 12.27 -9.49
CA PRO A 23 9.95 10.96 -9.15
C PRO A 23 9.07 11.15 -7.92
N GLU A 24 7.78 10.86 -8.07
CA GLU A 24 6.87 10.76 -6.93
C GLU A 24 7.53 9.85 -5.88
N PRO A 25 7.47 10.21 -4.59
CA PRO A 25 7.99 9.34 -3.55
C PRO A 25 7.23 8.03 -3.62
N THR A 26 7.84 7.03 -4.21
CA THR A 26 7.33 5.67 -4.24
C THR A 26 7.48 5.11 -2.83
N HIS A 27 6.46 5.31 -2.01
CA HIS A 27 6.34 4.61 -0.75
C HIS A 27 6.02 3.15 -1.06
N TYR A 28 7.01 2.29 -0.90
CA TYR A 28 6.82 0.86 -1.06
C TYR A 28 6.58 0.21 0.30
N LEU A 29 5.60 -0.67 0.35
CA LEU A 29 5.35 -1.50 1.53
C LEU A 29 6.44 -2.56 1.74
N SER A 30 7.26 -2.85 0.74
CA SER A 30 8.34 -3.84 0.83
C SER A 30 9.26 -3.58 2.03
N GLY A 31 9.51 -4.62 2.83
CA GLY A 31 10.32 -4.55 4.05
C GLY A 31 9.55 -4.13 5.29
N THR A 32 8.25 -3.85 5.19
CA THR A 32 7.42 -3.42 6.33
C THR A 32 6.70 -4.60 6.99
N LYS A 33 6.39 -4.44 8.28
CA LYS A 33 5.69 -5.43 9.11
C LYS A 33 4.58 -4.76 9.91
N TRP A 34 3.41 -5.38 9.92
CA TRP A 34 2.18 -4.82 10.42
C TRP A 34 1.42 -5.77 11.32
N LEU A 35 0.81 -5.24 12.37
CA LEU A 35 -0.11 -5.94 13.27
C LEU A 35 -1.49 -5.30 13.16
N ARG A 36 -2.52 -6.11 12.92
CA ARG A 36 -3.90 -5.63 12.85
C ARG A 36 -4.39 -5.17 14.21
N MET A 37 -5.04 -4.01 14.26
CA MET A 37 -5.44 -3.36 15.51
C MET A 37 -6.95 -3.33 15.72
N ASP A 38 -7.74 -3.36 14.64
CA ASP A 38 -9.19 -3.13 14.68
C ASP A 38 -10.02 -4.38 15.03
N ASP A 39 -9.37 -5.52 15.30
CA ASP A 39 -10.03 -6.78 15.68
C ASP A 39 -9.42 -7.48 16.91
N LEU A 40 -8.60 -6.78 17.70
CA LEU A 40 -7.88 -7.37 18.83
C LEU A 40 -8.81 -7.95 19.93
N ASP A 41 -10.01 -7.43 20.06
CA ASP A 41 -11.01 -7.98 20.99
C ASP A 41 -11.42 -9.42 20.63
N ALA A 42 -11.52 -9.70 19.33
CA ALA A 42 -11.86 -11.02 18.81
C ALA A 42 -10.62 -11.89 18.53
N ASN A 43 -9.48 -11.26 18.28
CA ASN A 43 -8.21 -11.89 17.96
C ASN A 43 -7.07 -11.27 18.77
N PRO A 44 -6.93 -11.62 20.09
CA PRO A 44 -5.96 -10.97 20.98
C PRO A 44 -4.50 -11.06 20.54
N HIS A 45 -4.15 -12.07 19.72
CA HIS A 45 -2.80 -12.19 19.14
C HIS A 45 -2.63 -11.33 17.87
N GLY A 46 -3.72 -10.84 17.30
CA GLY A 46 -3.77 -10.06 16.07
C GLY A 46 -3.45 -10.87 14.82
N ALA A 47 -3.91 -10.38 13.68
CA ALA A 47 -3.42 -10.82 12.39
C ALA A 47 -2.16 -10.03 12.02
N THR A 48 -1.20 -10.68 11.40
CA THR A 48 0.05 -10.03 10.97
C THR A 48 0.18 -10.02 9.46
N MET A 49 0.91 -9.03 8.97
CA MET A 49 1.20 -8.83 7.56
C MET A 49 2.64 -8.33 7.41
N GLU A 50 3.40 -8.97 6.56
CA GLU A 50 4.77 -8.60 6.23
C GLU A 50 4.90 -8.55 4.71
N PHE A 51 5.43 -7.46 4.20
CA PHE A 51 5.66 -7.27 2.77
C PHE A 51 7.13 -7.47 2.43
N ALA A 52 7.39 -8.27 1.41
CA ALA A 52 8.72 -8.47 0.85
C ALA A 52 8.61 -8.57 -0.67
N ASP A 53 9.23 -7.65 -1.37
CA ASP A 53 9.10 -7.50 -2.82
C ASP A 53 7.61 -7.41 -3.26
N ASN A 54 7.17 -8.27 -4.16
CA ASN A 54 5.79 -8.31 -4.65
C ASN A 54 4.95 -9.38 -3.91
N ARG A 55 5.27 -9.67 -2.65
CA ARG A 55 4.57 -10.67 -1.84
C ARG A 55 4.24 -10.13 -0.46
N ALA A 56 3.12 -10.62 0.07
CA ALA A 56 2.78 -10.44 1.46
C ALA A 56 2.55 -11.81 2.12
N ALA A 57 2.87 -11.90 3.39
CA ALA A 57 2.70 -13.10 4.19
C ALA A 57 2.45 -12.73 5.64
N GLY A 58 1.95 -13.67 6.43
CA GLY A 58 1.76 -13.45 7.84
C GLY A 58 0.92 -14.54 8.50
N TYR A 59 0.19 -14.14 9.53
CA TYR A 59 -0.62 -14.97 10.38
C TYR A 59 -2.03 -14.39 10.51
N THR A 60 -3.05 -15.23 10.40
CA THR A 60 -4.45 -14.79 10.44
C THR A 60 -5.02 -14.65 11.85
N GLY A 61 -4.32 -15.21 12.84
CA GLY A 61 -4.82 -15.53 14.18
C GLY A 61 -5.08 -17.03 14.36
N CYS A 62 -5.08 -17.80 13.29
CA CYS A 62 -5.19 -19.27 13.27
C CYS A 62 -4.15 -19.90 12.36
N ASN A 63 -4.06 -19.49 11.11
CA ASN A 63 -3.21 -20.07 10.08
C ASN A 63 -2.19 -19.06 9.53
N ARG A 64 -1.15 -19.60 8.90
CA ARG A 64 -0.21 -18.81 8.08
C ARG A 64 -0.85 -18.55 6.71
N TRP A 65 -0.59 -17.38 6.16
CA TRP A 65 -1.06 -17.01 4.84
C TRP A 65 0.05 -16.36 4.00
N THR A 66 -0.10 -16.40 2.68
CA THR A 66 0.75 -15.71 1.72
C THR A 66 -0.06 -15.35 0.48
N ALA A 67 0.29 -14.25 -0.17
CA ALA A 67 -0.30 -13.82 -1.44
C ALA A 67 0.72 -13.02 -2.26
N ASP A 68 0.56 -13.02 -3.58
CA ASP A 68 1.22 -12.04 -4.42
C ASP A 68 0.54 -10.68 -4.24
N VAL A 69 1.30 -9.61 -4.39
CA VAL A 69 0.84 -8.23 -4.18
C VAL A 69 1.11 -7.40 -5.43
N THR A 70 0.11 -6.63 -5.83
CA THR A 70 0.26 -5.54 -6.78
C THR A 70 0.15 -4.23 -6.04
N GLU A 71 1.20 -3.42 -6.07
CA GLU A 71 1.28 -2.09 -5.48
C GLU A 71 1.59 -1.06 -6.56
N GLN A 72 0.78 0.00 -6.63
CA GLN A 72 0.98 1.09 -7.60
C GLN A 72 0.41 2.39 -7.01
N GLY A 73 1.28 3.22 -6.44
CA GLY A 73 0.84 4.36 -5.66
C GLY A 73 -0.03 3.92 -4.48
N GLU A 74 -1.23 4.45 -4.37
CA GLU A 74 -2.20 4.04 -3.33
C GLU A 74 -2.97 2.76 -3.67
N ILE A 75 -2.85 2.26 -4.89
CA ILE A 75 -3.50 1.00 -5.29
C ILE A 75 -2.74 -0.16 -4.66
N LEU A 76 -3.45 -0.97 -3.90
CA LEU A 76 -2.96 -2.22 -3.32
C LEU A 76 -3.96 -3.34 -3.58
N ARG A 77 -3.48 -4.45 -4.13
CA ARG A 77 -4.30 -5.64 -4.36
C ARG A 77 -3.53 -6.88 -3.96
N PHE A 78 -4.22 -7.77 -3.26
CA PHE A 78 -3.73 -9.11 -2.99
C PHE A 78 -4.25 -10.05 -4.08
N GLY A 79 -3.37 -10.90 -4.60
CA GLY A 79 -3.72 -11.98 -5.51
C GLY A 79 -4.40 -13.12 -4.76
N MET A 80 -4.34 -14.31 -5.34
CA MET A 80 -4.89 -15.50 -4.69
C MET A 80 -4.16 -15.76 -3.37
N VAL A 81 -4.91 -15.81 -2.27
CA VAL A 81 -4.37 -16.06 -0.93
C VAL A 81 -4.26 -17.56 -0.72
N ALA A 82 -3.03 -18.03 -0.47
CA ALA A 82 -2.78 -19.37 0.06
C ALA A 82 -2.77 -19.31 1.58
N VAL A 83 -3.46 -20.23 2.22
CA VAL A 83 -3.58 -20.30 3.68
C VAL A 83 -3.45 -21.75 4.13
N THR A 84 -2.76 -21.99 5.27
CA THR A 84 -2.69 -23.31 5.88
C THR A 84 -4.04 -23.69 6.51
N GLU A 85 -4.28 -24.97 6.75
CA GLU A 85 -5.59 -25.49 7.18
C GLU A 85 -5.52 -26.13 8.56
N MET A 86 -5.07 -25.37 9.56
CA MET A 86 -5.19 -25.82 10.96
C MET A 86 -6.62 -25.60 11.46
N ALA A 87 -7.13 -26.52 12.27
CA ALA A 87 -8.38 -26.34 12.99
C ALA A 87 -8.10 -25.58 14.29
N CYS A 88 -8.66 -24.37 14.42
CA CYS A 88 -8.60 -23.55 15.61
C CYS A 88 -9.97 -23.47 16.29
N ALA A 89 -10.06 -22.80 17.43
CA ALA A 89 -11.33 -22.53 18.09
C ALA A 89 -12.28 -21.72 17.17
N PRO A 90 -13.61 -21.87 17.32
CA PRO A 90 -14.57 -21.22 16.43
C PRO A 90 -14.40 -19.72 16.27
N MET A 91 -14.01 -19.00 17.31
CA MET A 91 -13.74 -17.57 17.28
C MET A 91 -12.54 -17.24 16.39
N GLN A 92 -11.44 -17.99 16.54
CA GLN A 92 -10.24 -17.82 15.70
C GLN A 92 -10.53 -18.12 14.22
N MET A 93 -11.33 -19.13 13.93
CA MET A 93 -11.78 -19.43 12.57
C MET A 93 -12.67 -18.30 12.00
N ALA A 94 -13.46 -17.64 12.83
CA ALA A 94 -14.26 -16.49 12.40
C ALA A 94 -13.39 -15.27 12.10
N THR A 95 -12.39 -14.98 12.93
CA THR A 95 -11.44 -13.87 12.69
C THR A 95 -10.59 -14.13 11.45
N GLU A 96 -10.16 -15.36 11.21
CA GLU A 96 -9.48 -15.75 9.98
C GLU A 96 -10.34 -15.46 8.75
N ARG A 97 -11.59 -15.94 8.72
CA ARG A 97 -12.50 -15.66 7.60
C ARG A 97 -12.71 -14.16 7.37
N ASN A 98 -12.80 -13.39 8.44
CA ASN A 98 -12.88 -11.94 8.34
C ASN A 98 -11.61 -11.35 7.71
N PHE A 99 -10.44 -11.75 8.19
CA PHE A 99 -9.16 -11.28 7.67
C PHE A 99 -8.97 -11.62 6.18
N LEU A 100 -9.28 -12.85 5.77
CA LEU A 100 -9.20 -13.26 4.38
C LEU A 100 -10.11 -12.44 3.47
N ARG A 101 -11.34 -12.10 3.93
CA ARG A 101 -12.23 -11.19 3.21
C ARG A 101 -11.68 -9.76 3.12
N VAL A 102 -10.97 -9.29 4.13
CA VAL A 102 -10.30 -7.98 4.07
C VAL A 102 -9.27 -7.99 2.95
N LEU A 103 -8.40 -9.01 2.86
CA LEU A 103 -7.42 -9.12 1.78
C LEU A 103 -8.09 -9.14 0.40
N GLU A 104 -9.15 -9.94 0.24
CA GLU A 104 -9.89 -10.05 -1.02
C GLU A 104 -10.53 -8.71 -1.46
N ARG A 105 -11.05 -7.94 -0.50
CA ARG A 105 -11.73 -6.66 -0.77
C ARG A 105 -10.81 -5.47 -0.92
N THR A 106 -9.56 -5.57 -0.48
CA THR A 106 -8.59 -4.48 -0.55
C THR A 106 -8.37 -4.00 -1.99
N ARG A 107 -8.46 -2.69 -2.19
CA ARG A 107 -8.18 -2.02 -3.46
C ARG A 107 -7.19 -0.89 -3.32
N TYR A 108 -7.16 -0.26 -2.14
CA TYR A 108 -6.27 0.86 -1.84
C TYR A 108 -5.66 0.68 -0.45
N ALA A 109 -4.52 1.33 -0.24
CA ALA A 109 -3.88 1.44 1.05
C ALA A 109 -3.37 2.85 1.28
N HIS A 110 -3.59 3.37 2.48
CA HIS A 110 -2.91 4.55 2.97
C HIS A 110 -1.97 4.12 4.09
N PHE A 111 -0.72 4.48 4.02
CA PHE A 111 0.25 4.12 5.04
C PHE A 111 1.29 5.22 5.26
N ASP A 112 1.80 5.25 6.46
CA ASP A 112 2.95 6.01 6.91
C ASP A 112 3.91 5.08 7.69
N GLN A 113 4.80 5.63 8.50
CA GLN A 113 5.74 4.82 9.27
C GLN A 113 5.11 4.02 10.42
N GLU A 114 3.93 4.40 10.88
CA GLU A 114 3.30 3.87 12.09
C GLU A 114 2.00 3.11 11.80
N SER A 115 1.30 3.48 10.74
CA SER A 115 -0.06 3.06 10.45
C SER A 115 -0.24 2.62 8.99
N LEU A 116 -1.00 1.54 8.78
CA LEU A 116 -1.47 1.08 7.48
C LEU A 116 -2.98 0.90 7.55
N VAL A 117 -3.70 1.59 6.68
CA VAL A 117 -5.15 1.48 6.52
C VAL A 117 -5.47 0.87 5.17
N LEU A 118 -6.21 -0.23 5.18
CA LEU A 118 -6.70 -0.89 3.96
C LEU A 118 -8.11 -0.40 3.63
N LEU A 119 -8.33 -0.09 2.34
CA LEU A 119 -9.57 0.46 1.83
C LEU A 119 -10.14 -0.44 0.73
N ASP A 120 -11.47 -0.49 0.66
CA ASP A 120 -12.17 -1.22 -0.41
C ASP A 120 -12.35 -0.36 -1.68
N ALA A 121 -13.13 -0.89 -2.64
CA ALA A 121 -13.38 -0.21 -3.92
C ALA A 121 -14.15 1.11 -3.77
N GLN A 122 -14.86 1.32 -2.66
CA GLN A 122 -15.58 2.55 -2.33
C GLN A 122 -14.72 3.50 -1.48
N GLN A 123 -13.42 3.19 -1.31
CA GLN A 123 -12.49 3.89 -0.43
C GLN A 123 -12.93 3.93 1.03
N SER A 124 -13.74 2.95 1.44
CA SER A 124 -14.11 2.76 2.83
C SER A 124 -13.05 1.97 3.56
N GLN A 125 -12.69 2.40 4.77
CA GLN A 125 -11.75 1.67 5.62
C GLN A 125 -12.32 0.30 5.99
N ILE A 126 -11.54 -0.76 5.75
CA ILE A 126 -11.92 -2.14 6.05
C ILE A 126 -10.97 -2.82 7.04
N ALA A 127 -9.78 -2.29 7.27
CA ALA A 127 -8.87 -2.73 8.32
C ALA A 127 -7.83 -1.67 8.64
N GLN A 128 -7.30 -1.74 9.86
CA GLN A 128 -6.22 -0.88 10.33
C GLN A 128 -5.13 -1.71 11.02
N PHE A 129 -3.89 -1.36 10.72
CA PHE A 129 -2.69 -2.01 11.24
C PHE A 129 -1.73 -0.98 11.79
N ASN A 130 -0.94 -1.37 12.78
CA ASN A 130 0.21 -0.60 13.24
C ASN A 130 1.52 -1.30 12.85
N SER A 131 2.54 -0.50 12.61
CA SER A 131 3.89 -0.98 12.35
C SER A 131 4.43 -1.74 13.55
N THR A 132 5.07 -2.88 13.30
CA THR A 132 5.80 -3.65 14.32
C THR A 132 7.31 -3.46 14.21
N LEU A 133 7.77 -2.63 13.26
CA LEU A 133 9.16 -2.24 13.17
C LEU A 133 9.44 -1.10 14.16
N PRO A 134 10.64 -1.08 14.79
CA PRO A 134 11.02 0.05 15.62
C PRO A 134 11.06 1.32 14.77
N THR A 135 10.43 2.39 15.26
CA THR A 135 10.55 3.71 14.65
C THR A 135 12.02 4.16 14.76
N PRO A 136 12.67 4.60 13.69
CA PRO A 136 14.01 5.18 13.82
C PRO A 136 13.94 6.43 14.69
N GLU A 137 14.71 6.44 15.79
CA GLU A 137 14.90 7.61 16.65
C GLU A 137 15.74 8.69 15.95
#